data_0c4286cdd19ed9df2c82acea21532a80
#
_entry.id   0c4286cdd19ed9df2c82acea21532a80
#
_cell.length_a   1.000
_cell.length_b   1.000
_cell.length_c   1.000
_cell.angle_alpha   90.00
_cell.angle_beta   90.00
_cell.angle_gamma   90.00
#
_symmetry.space_group_name_H-M   'P 1'
#
loop_
_entity.id
_entity.type
_entity.pdbx_description
1 polymer ?
#
loop_
_entity_poly.entity_id
_entity_poly.type
_entity_poly.pdbx_seq_one_letter_code
_entity_poly.pdbx_strand_id
1 'polypeptide(L)'
;MSDNNRQVWLVLSHGFNMDGRAASQTITDKISHLLNLGVEPIVVSAITGKKDKVVEHHQVLPAGPVALRFDLRHYLKQRIFSRVIYRIVMTIISLVLLPFILIEKLFIPIETHWSWAITAYITGARIIKARKPELIYSTGGAYSAHLAGYWLSRRFGLPWIAEIHDPMILDVQPKNTRVRFSGWLEGIICKYADVVWWFTEEALARARARHPELGERGHCLLPGSNPPEFVRPPYRRSKHLVIGHFGSLAETRNLEFFLLGLRRVLERNPLWAEHIRLHLYGGGIDPVSARALRDFSHPSMVEQFGRLETDPKTGESGREQVIKRMNAVDCLLLLHGTIPVCEEYIPSKMYEYLWTQRPILALVWHNPQMERMLRELGHWAVKADDGDSIASALEELHARWMRDDLADSGVPSPYTSETATRQIIALARESLTRRPLRT
;
A
#
# COMPACT_ATOMS: atom_id res chain seq x y z
N MET A 1 -17.85 30.12 9.79
CA MET A 1 -18.83 29.01 9.64
C MET A 1 -18.80 28.25 10.94
N SER A 2 -19.93 28.14 11.63
CA SER A 2 -20.03 27.60 13.00
C SER A 2 -19.56 26.15 13.10
N ASP A 3 -18.79 25.86 14.13
CA ASP A 3 -18.13 24.58 14.49
C ASP A 3 -19.11 23.40 14.80
N ASN A 4 -20.39 23.56 14.54
CA ASN A 4 -21.44 22.73 15.12
C ASN A 4 -22.01 21.63 14.22
N ASN A 5 -21.39 21.28 13.10
CA ASN A 5 -21.95 20.26 12.20
C ASN A 5 -20.92 19.31 11.56
N ARG A 6 -19.82 19.00 12.29
CA ARG A 6 -18.86 18.00 11.82
C ARG A 6 -19.38 16.60 12.14
N GLN A 7 -19.36 15.73 11.13
CA GLN A 7 -19.68 14.30 11.31
C GLN A 7 -18.54 13.61 12.05
N VAL A 8 -18.80 12.98 13.18
CA VAL A 8 -17.78 12.25 13.96
C VAL A 8 -17.72 10.79 13.47
N TRP A 9 -16.55 10.35 13.04
CA TRP A 9 -16.32 8.98 12.59
C TRP A 9 -15.33 8.24 13.49
N LEU A 10 -15.66 7.01 13.88
CA LEU A 10 -14.72 6.13 14.56
C LEU A 10 -13.90 5.35 13.52
N VAL A 11 -12.63 5.67 13.39
CA VAL A 11 -11.70 5.05 12.45
C VAL A 11 -10.88 3.97 13.15
N LEU A 12 -10.96 2.74 12.66
CA LEU A 12 -10.22 1.58 13.15
C LEU A 12 -9.15 1.20 12.14
N SER A 13 -7.89 1.34 12.49
CA SER A 13 -6.76 0.95 11.65
C SER A 13 -5.59 0.47 12.51
N HIS A 14 -5.23 -0.81 12.43
CA HIS A 14 -4.10 -1.33 13.19
C HIS A 14 -2.79 -0.59 12.86
N GLY A 15 -2.49 -0.42 11.55
CA GLY A 15 -1.35 0.34 11.07
C GLY A 15 -1.74 1.79 10.73
N PHE A 16 -1.39 2.74 11.58
CA PHE A 16 -1.63 4.16 11.37
C PHE A 16 -0.38 4.96 11.72
N ASN A 17 -0.03 5.98 10.94
CA ASN A 17 1.19 6.79 11.08
C ASN A 17 2.49 5.96 11.16
N MET A 18 2.57 4.85 10.39
CA MET A 18 3.75 4.01 10.29
C MET A 18 4.57 4.37 9.07
N ASP A 19 5.80 4.85 9.27
CA ASP A 19 6.71 5.18 8.17
C ASP A 19 7.04 3.95 7.29
N GLY A 20 6.97 4.13 5.98
CA GLY A 20 7.36 3.12 4.98
C GLY A 20 6.41 1.91 4.88
N ARG A 21 5.15 2.07 5.29
CA ARG A 21 4.07 1.08 5.13
C ARG A 21 2.94 1.66 4.30
N ALA A 22 2.75 1.13 3.09
CA ALA A 22 1.72 1.61 2.16
C ALA A 22 0.31 1.58 2.76
N ALA A 23 -0.07 0.48 3.41
CA ALA A 23 -1.38 0.34 4.04
C ALA A 23 -1.62 1.38 5.16
N SER A 24 -0.58 1.77 5.89
CA SER A 24 -0.66 2.85 6.88
C SER A 24 -0.76 4.22 6.22
N GLN A 25 0.03 4.44 5.16
CA GLN A 25 0.04 5.70 4.43
C GLN A 25 -1.33 5.99 3.82
N THR A 26 -2.00 4.98 3.27
CA THR A 26 -3.33 5.10 2.67
C THR A 26 -4.36 5.74 3.60
N ILE A 27 -4.39 5.38 4.87
CA ILE A 27 -5.32 6.00 5.83
C ILE A 27 -4.76 7.32 6.39
N THR A 28 -3.46 7.39 6.65
CA THR A 28 -2.82 8.60 7.18
C THR A 28 -3.02 9.78 6.24
N ASP A 29 -2.86 9.58 4.93
CA ASP A 29 -3.03 10.61 3.90
C ASP A 29 -4.48 11.13 3.81
N LYS A 30 -5.47 10.33 4.20
CA LYS A 30 -6.89 10.72 4.17
C LYS A 30 -7.31 11.59 5.35
N ILE A 31 -6.58 11.57 6.47
CA ILE A 31 -6.99 12.27 7.71
C ILE A 31 -7.18 13.77 7.50
N SER A 32 -6.22 14.43 6.86
CA SER A 32 -6.32 15.86 6.57
C SER A 32 -7.51 16.20 5.66
N HIS A 33 -7.76 15.34 4.67
CA HIS A 33 -8.88 15.51 3.75
C HIS A 33 -10.23 15.26 4.44
N LEU A 34 -10.33 14.28 5.33
CA LEU A 34 -11.53 14.07 6.17
C LEU A 34 -11.86 15.33 6.96
N LEU A 35 -10.87 15.90 7.68
CA LEU A 35 -11.02 17.12 8.45
C LEU A 35 -11.48 18.31 7.59
N ASN A 36 -10.84 18.51 6.45
CA ASN A 36 -11.15 19.60 5.51
C ASN A 36 -12.55 19.47 4.89
N LEU A 37 -13.07 18.24 4.80
CA LEU A 37 -14.39 17.94 4.24
C LEU A 37 -15.49 17.82 5.31
N GLY A 38 -15.22 18.24 6.54
CA GLY A 38 -16.20 18.32 7.61
C GLY A 38 -16.43 17.01 8.38
N VAL A 39 -15.48 16.09 8.33
CA VAL A 39 -15.48 14.85 9.12
C VAL A 39 -14.44 14.95 10.22
N GLU A 40 -14.82 14.69 11.46
CA GLU A 40 -13.93 14.57 12.62
C GLU A 40 -13.60 13.10 12.86
N PRO A 41 -12.41 12.60 12.44
CA PRO A 41 -12.03 11.22 12.67
C PRO A 41 -11.47 11.04 14.10
N ILE A 42 -12.00 10.06 14.83
CA ILE A 42 -11.40 9.56 16.07
C ILE A 42 -10.72 8.25 15.74
N VAL A 43 -9.40 8.22 15.83
CA VAL A 43 -8.60 7.08 15.37
C VAL A 43 -8.26 6.14 16.52
N VAL A 44 -8.50 4.84 16.34
CA VAL A 44 -7.95 3.77 17.18
C VAL A 44 -6.94 2.99 16.37
N SER A 45 -5.70 2.93 16.85
CA SER A 45 -4.63 2.18 16.20
C SER A 45 -3.81 1.34 17.18
N ALA A 46 -2.92 0.50 16.63
CA ALA A 46 -1.85 -0.10 17.43
C ALA A 46 -0.76 0.95 17.76
N ILE A 47 0.16 0.57 18.64
CA ILE A 47 1.30 1.41 19.03
C ILE A 47 2.43 1.44 17.99
N THR A 48 2.21 0.86 16.82
CA THR A 48 3.22 0.64 15.78
C THR A 48 3.67 1.90 15.06
N GLY A 49 2.83 2.94 15.02
CA GLY A 49 3.12 4.24 14.42
C GLY A 49 3.28 5.36 15.44
N LYS A 50 3.51 6.57 14.95
CA LYS A 50 3.56 7.77 15.78
C LYS A 50 2.15 8.18 16.22
N LYS A 51 2.02 8.69 17.46
CA LYS A 51 0.76 9.25 17.92
C LYS A 51 0.46 10.53 17.14
N ASP A 52 -0.76 10.60 16.59
CA ASP A 52 -1.23 11.81 15.91
C ASP A 52 -1.51 12.92 16.94
N LYS A 53 -1.28 14.17 16.53
CA LYS A 53 -1.50 15.35 17.36
C LYS A 53 -2.63 16.24 16.85
N VAL A 54 -3.10 15.97 15.64
CA VAL A 54 -4.13 16.79 14.97
C VAL A 54 -5.52 16.25 15.24
N VAL A 55 -5.64 14.91 15.35
CA VAL A 55 -6.92 14.25 15.64
C VAL A 55 -6.89 13.52 16.99
N GLU A 56 -8.07 13.25 17.55
CA GLU A 56 -8.17 12.37 18.71
C GLU A 56 -7.71 10.97 18.34
N HIS A 57 -6.58 10.53 18.93
CA HIS A 57 -5.91 9.30 18.58
C HIS A 57 -5.63 8.44 19.81
N HIS A 58 -6.19 7.23 19.81
CA HIS A 58 -6.04 6.22 20.86
C HIS A 58 -5.17 5.06 20.32
N GLN A 59 -3.99 4.91 20.91
CA GLN A 59 -3.11 3.77 20.62
C GLN A 59 -3.34 2.67 21.65
N VAL A 60 -3.61 1.45 21.20
CA VAL A 60 -3.90 0.30 22.07
C VAL A 60 -2.98 -0.88 21.78
N LEU A 61 -2.58 -1.56 22.86
CA LEU A 61 -1.83 -2.81 22.76
C LEU A 61 -2.76 -3.96 22.41
N PRO A 62 -2.31 -4.97 21.65
CA PRO A 62 -3.09 -6.17 21.39
C PRO A 62 -3.16 -7.06 22.64
N ALA A 63 -4.20 -7.90 22.72
CA ALA A 63 -4.39 -8.81 23.85
C ALA A 63 -3.50 -10.08 23.78
N GLY A 64 -3.10 -10.49 22.57
CA GLY A 64 -2.32 -11.74 22.37
C GLY A 64 -0.83 -11.49 22.15
N PRO A 65 0.02 -12.45 22.56
CA PRO A 65 1.47 -12.32 22.54
C PRO A 65 2.09 -12.26 21.14
N VAL A 66 1.47 -12.87 20.12
CA VAL A 66 1.97 -12.82 18.73
C VAL A 66 1.91 -11.38 18.19
N ALA A 67 0.75 -10.75 18.31
CA ALA A 67 0.56 -9.36 17.90
C ALA A 67 1.37 -8.40 18.78
N LEU A 68 1.43 -8.63 20.09
CA LEU A 68 2.22 -7.83 21.02
C LEU A 68 3.69 -7.79 20.65
N ARG A 69 4.29 -8.95 20.31
CA ARG A 69 5.68 -8.99 19.85
C ARG A 69 5.90 -8.19 18.57
N PHE A 70 4.95 -8.27 17.64
CA PHE A 70 5.00 -7.48 16.40
C PHE A 70 4.94 -5.98 16.68
N ASP A 71 3.99 -5.55 17.50
CA ASP A 71 3.78 -4.14 17.82
C ASP A 71 4.97 -3.55 18.59
N LEU A 72 5.48 -4.26 19.59
CA LEU A 72 6.66 -3.87 20.36
C LEU A 72 7.91 -3.73 19.49
N ARG A 73 8.06 -4.60 18.48
CA ARG A 73 9.17 -4.50 17.52
C ARG A 73 9.18 -3.15 16.80
N HIS A 74 8.02 -2.68 16.34
CA HIS A 74 7.90 -1.39 15.65
C HIS A 74 8.01 -0.22 16.62
N TYR A 75 7.37 -0.31 17.76
CA TYR A 75 7.41 0.70 18.81
C TYR A 75 8.83 0.98 19.33
N LEU A 76 9.58 -0.07 19.64
CA LEU A 76 10.94 0.03 20.17
C LEU A 76 11.94 0.47 19.09
N LYS A 77 11.76 0.06 17.83
CA LYS A 77 12.63 0.50 16.74
C LYS A 77 12.63 2.02 16.54
N GLN A 78 11.53 2.69 16.86
CA GLN A 78 11.41 4.16 16.77
C GLN A 78 12.06 4.88 17.95
N ARG A 79 12.37 4.19 19.07
CA ARG A 79 12.84 4.78 20.33
C ARG A 79 14.27 4.39 20.71
N ILE A 80 14.73 3.24 20.25
CA ILE A 80 16.05 2.72 20.54
C ILE A 80 16.96 2.94 19.34
N PHE A 81 17.83 3.96 19.41
CA PHE A 81 18.76 4.30 18.33
C PHE A 81 19.89 3.28 18.18
N SER A 82 20.36 2.64 19.28
CA SER A 82 21.41 1.64 19.24
C SER A 82 20.88 0.31 18.69
N ARG A 83 21.43 -0.12 17.55
CA ARG A 83 21.07 -1.42 16.92
C ARG A 83 21.37 -2.61 17.84
N VAL A 84 22.42 -2.52 18.65
CA VAL A 84 22.81 -3.59 19.59
C VAL A 84 21.79 -3.66 20.72
N ILE A 85 21.50 -2.54 21.39
CA ILE A 85 20.52 -2.48 22.48
C ILE A 85 19.14 -2.95 21.98
N TYR A 86 18.72 -2.47 20.81
CA TYR A 86 17.46 -2.91 20.21
C TYR A 86 17.40 -4.43 20.00
N ARG A 87 18.49 -5.05 19.47
CA ARG A 87 18.56 -6.50 19.30
C ARG A 87 18.47 -7.24 20.62
N ILE A 88 19.22 -6.81 21.62
CA ILE A 88 19.20 -7.43 22.96
C ILE A 88 17.79 -7.36 23.56
N VAL A 89 17.18 -6.18 23.60
CA VAL A 89 15.83 -5.99 24.15
C VAL A 89 14.80 -6.84 23.40
N MET A 90 14.84 -6.86 22.06
CA MET A 90 13.90 -7.66 21.27
C MET A 90 14.13 -9.15 21.41
N THR A 91 15.36 -9.60 21.65
CA THR A 91 15.67 -11.02 21.95
C THR A 91 15.05 -11.42 23.29
N ILE A 92 15.26 -10.61 24.34
CA ILE A 92 14.69 -10.85 25.67
C ILE A 92 13.15 -10.92 25.58
N ILE A 93 12.51 -9.92 24.97
CA ILE A 93 11.04 -9.90 24.76
C ILE A 93 10.60 -11.15 24.01
N SER A 94 11.32 -11.53 22.95
CA SER A 94 10.97 -12.71 22.16
C SER A 94 11.07 -14.01 22.95
N LEU A 95 12.08 -14.15 23.80
CA LEU A 95 12.26 -15.33 24.67
C LEU A 95 11.17 -15.39 25.73
N VAL A 96 10.85 -14.28 26.38
CA VAL A 96 9.78 -14.21 27.40
C VAL A 96 8.40 -14.52 26.79
N LEU A 97 8.12 -14.01 25.60
CA LEU A 97 6.84 -14.23 24.93
C LEU A 97 6.76 -15.60 24.22
N LEU A 98 7.88 -16.28 23.97
CA LEU A 98 7.93 -17.52 23.17
C LEU A 98 6.95 -18.60 23.61
N PRO A 99 6.86 -19.01 24.90
CA PRO A 99 5.93 -20.04 25.32
C PRO A 99 4.47 -19.65 25.05
N PHE A 100 4.11 -18.39 25.31
CA PHE A 100 2.77 -17.88 25.07
C PHE A 100 2.43 -17.79 23.56
N ILE A 101 3.42 -17.41 22.72
CA ILE A 101 3.31 -17.41 21.26
C ILE A 101 3.06 -18.82 20.74
N LEU A 102 3.76 -19.82 21.27
CA LEU A 102 3.58 -21.23 20.87
C LEU A 102 2.17 -21.72 21.23
N ILE A 103 1.71 -21.40 22.44
CA ILE A 103 0.35 -21.73 22.88
C ILE A 103 -0.69 -21.03 21.98
N GLU A 104 -0.55 -19.72 21.76
CA GLU A 104 -1.47 -18.97 20.89
C GLU A 104 -1.52 -19.58 19.49
N LYS A 105 -0.38 -19.88 18.86
CA LYS A 105 -0.33 -20.49 17.53
C LYS A 105 -0.89 -21.90 17.46
N LEU A 106 -0.79 -22.65 18.54
CA LEU A 106 -1.34 -24.01 18.62
C LEU A 106 -2.88 -23.98 18.64
N PHE A 107 -3.46 -23.08 19.43
CA PHE A 107 -4.91 -22.99 19.60
C PHE A 107 -5.60 -22.05 18.62
N ILE A 108 -4.92 -20.97 18.19
CA ILE A 108 -5.48 -19.92 17.34
C ILE A 108 -4.52 -19.62 16.18
N PRO A 109 -4.36 -20.56 15.22
CA PRO A 109 -3.45 -20.41 14.08
C PRO A 109 -4.06 -19.57 12.95
N ILE A 110 -4.52 -18.36 13.29
CA ILE A 110 -5.14 -17.41 12.37
C ILE A 110 -4.21 -16.22 12.06
N GLU A 111 -4.76 -15.10 11.70
CA GLU A 111 -4.02 -13.87 11.35
C GLU A 111 -3.23 -13.33 12.56
N THR A 112 -2.01 -12.83 12.31
CA THR A 112 -1.06 -12.39 13.36
C THR A 112 -1.62 -11.32 14.30
N HIS A 113 -2.44 -10.41 13.78
CA HIS A 113 -2.92 -9.22 14.51
C HIS A 113 -4.34 -9.40 15.07
N TRP A 114 -4.93 -10.59 14.97
CA TRP A 114 -6.32 -10.85 15.33
C TRP A 114 -6.69 -10.35 16.74
N SER A 115 -5.79 -10.51 17.70
CA SER A 115 -6.02 -10.18 19.11
C SER A 115 -6.10 -8.66 19.39
N TRP A 116 -5.63 -7.83 18.45
CA TRP A 116 -5.82 -6.39 18.52
C TRP A 116 -7.30 -6.01 18.40
N ALA A 117 -8.12 -6.80 17.71
CA ALA A 117 -9.54 -6.57 17.60
C ALA A 117 -10.25 -6.46 18.96
N ILE A 118 -9.77 -7.22 19.97
CA ILE A 118 -10.35 -7.22 21.32
C ILE A 118 -10.16 -5.86 21.99
N THR A 119 -8.94 -5.35 22.01
CA THR A 119 -8.61 -4.07 22.65
C THR A 119 -9.15 -2.88 21.86
N ALA A 120 -9.16 -2.98 20.52
CA ALA A 120 -9.82 -2.00 19.65
C ALA A 120 -11.32 -1.96 19.89
N TYR A 121 -11.99 -3.11 20.06
CA TYR A 121 -13.40 -3.18 20.42
C TYR A 121 -13.68 -2.51 21.79
N ILE A 122 -12.90 -2.84 22.83
CA ILE A 122 -13.08 -2.26 24.18
C ILE A 122 -12.92 -0.74 24.15
N THR A 123 -11.90 -0.24 23.46
CA THR A 123 -11.63 1.20 23.35
C THR A 123 -12.68 1.87 22.47
N GLY A 124 -13.02 1.29 21.32
CA GLY A 124 -14.08 1.79 20.46
C GLY A 124 -15.43 1.87 21.16
N ALA A 125 -15.77 0.87 21.99
CA ALA A 125 -17.02 0.89 22.78
C ALA A 125 -17.07 2.03 23.80
N ARG A 126 -15.91 2.39 24.41
CA ARG A 126 -15.81 3.56 25.30
C ARG A 126 -15.99 4.88 24.53
N ILE A 127 -15.34 4.98 23.36
CA ILE A 127 -15.44 6.14 22.47
C ILE A 127 -16.88 6.32 22.00
N ILE A 128 -17.54 5.25 21.54
CA ILE A 128 -18.94 5.32 21.09
C ILE A 128 -19.86 5.87 22.17
N LYS A 129 -19.69 5.42 23.41
CA LYS A 129 -20.50 5.91 24.55
C LYS A 129 -20.25 7.38 24.87
N ALA A 130 -18.99 7.84 24.78
CA ALA A 130 -18.57 9.18 25.16
C ALA A 130 -18.76 10.21 24.03
N ARG A 131 -18.41 9.85 22.78
CA ARG A 131 -18.31 10.76 21.64
C ARG A 131 -19.43 10.60 20.61
N LYS A 132 -20.21 9.51 20.70
CA LYS A 132 -21.36 9.21 19.84
C LYS A 132 -21.07 9.38 18.34
N PRO A 133 -20.05 8.70 17.79
CA PRO A 133 -19.75 8.78 16.35
C PRO A 133 -20.94 8.28 15.52
N GLU A 134 -21.12 8.86 14.32
CA GLU A 134 -22.21 8.54 13.42
C GLU A 134 -21.99 7.22 12.67
N LEU A 135 -20.70 6.86 12.44
CA LEU A 135 -20.35 5.61 11.78
C LEU A 135 -18.99 5.07 12.23
N ILE A 136 -18.74 3.81 11.89
CA ILE A 136 -17.49 3.10 12.08
C ILE A 136 -16.84 2.92 10.71
N TYR A 137 -15.58 3.35 10.59
CA TYR A 137 -14.75 3.14 9.41
C TYR A 137 -13.59 2.21 9.75
N SER A 138 -13.58 0.99 9.22
CA SER A 138 -12.48 0.05 9.38
C SER A 138 -11.63 -0.04 8.11
N THR A 139 -10.31 0.07 8.26
CA THR A 139 -9.39 0.15 7.13
C THR A 139 -8.04 -0.50 7.44
N GLY A 140 -7.34 -0.91 6.40
CA GLY A 140 -5.97 -1.41 6.47
C GLY A 140 -5.82 -2.86 6.03
N GLY A 141 -4.57 -3.31 6.00
CA GLY A 141 -4.21 -4.69 5.67
C GLY A 141 -4.34 -5.68 6.84
N ALA A 142 -4.63 -5.21 8.06
CA ALA A 142 -4.85 -6.07 9.22
C ALA A 142 -6.33 -6.36 9.40
N TYR A 143 -6.70 -7.62 9.34
CA TYR A 143 -8.09 -8.10 9.43
C TYR A 143 -8.75 -7.77 10.77
N SER A 144 -7.96 -7.58 11.82
CA SER A 144 -8.42 -7.21 13.16
C SER A 144 -9.22 -5.90 13.21
N ALA A 145 -8.92 -4.94 12.31
CA ALA A 145 -9.69 -3.69 12.22
C ALA A 145 -11.12 -3.95 11.79
N HIS A 146 -11.31 -4.81 10.78
CA HIS A 146 -12.63 -5.19 10.29
C HIS A 146 -13.40 -6.03 11.30
N LEU A 147 -12.71 -6.94 12.01
CA LEU A 147 -13.34 -7.74 13.06
C LEU A 147 -13.86 -6.87 14.22
N ALA A 148 -13.05 -5.89 14.66
CA ALA A 148 -13.48 -4.92 15.67
C ALA A 148 -14.65 -4.05 15.16
N GLY A 149 -14.58 -3.60 13.90
CA GLY A 149 -15.65 -2.84 13.24
C GLY A 149 -16.97 -3.61 13.23
N TYR A 150 -16.94 -4.87 12.83
CA TYR A 150 -18.09 -5.77 12.87
C TYR A 150 -18.69 -5.88 14.28
N TRP A 151 -17.89 -6.18 15.31
CA TRP A 151 -18.38 -6.32 16.67
C TRP A 151 -19.01 -5.03 17.21
N LEU A 152 -18.39 -3.87 16.95
CA LEU A 152 -18.91 -2.58 17.37
C LEU A 152 -20.22 -2.24 16.64
N SER A 153 -20.26 -2.41 15.31
CA SER A 153 -21.48 -2.17 14.51
C SER A 153 -22.64 -3.05 15.02
N ARG A 154 -22.40 -4.34 15.24
CA ARG A 154 -23.43 -5.25 15.75
C ARG A 154 -23.91 -4.89 17.17
N ARG A 155 -22.99 -4.45 18.04
CA ARG A 155 -23.29 -4.13 19.44
C ARG A 155 -24.04 -2.83 19.60
N PHE A 156 -23.68 -1.81 18.83
CA PHE A 156 -24.21 -0.44 18.98
C PHE A 156 -25.18 -0.05 17.88
N GLY A 157 -25.38 -0.87 16.87
CA GLY A 157 -26.26 -0.59 15.73
C GLY A 157 -25.76 0.52 14.80
N LEU A 158 -24.46 0.90 14.89
CA LEU A 158 -23.87 1.95 14.06
C LEU A 158 -23.63 1.45 12.64
N PRO A 159 -23.76 2.34 11.64
CA PRO A 159 -23.30 2.07 10.29
C PRO A 159 -21.83 1.71 10.26
N TRP A 160 -21.46 0.78 9.39
CA TRP A 160 -20.10 0.30 9.25
C TRP A 160 -19.66 0.34 7.79
N ILE A 161 -18.57 1.05 7.50
CA ILE A 161 -17.93 1.04 6.20
C ILE A 161 -16.55 0.37 6.30
N ALA A 162 -16.18 -0.43 5.30
CA ALA A 162 -14.98 -1.25 5.30
C ALA A 162 -14.15 -1.03 4.04
N GLU A 163 -12.85 -0.70 4.23
CA GLU A 163 -11.86 -0.52 3.18
C GLU A 163 -10.90 -1.71 3.17
N ILE A 164 -10.94 -2.51 2.13
CA ILE A 164 -10.11 -3.70 1.96
C ILE A 164 -8.95 -3.36 1.03
N HIS A 165 -7.71 -3.37 1.57
CA HIS A 165 -6.51 -2.98 0.82
C HIS A 165 -6.01 -4.08 -0.10
N ASP A 166 -5.97 -5.31 0.40
CA ASP A 166 -5.46 -6.47 -0.32
C ASP A 166 -6.54 -7.55 -0.36
N PRO A 167 -6.58 -8.40 -1.40
CA PRO A 167 -7.49 -9.55 -1.46
C PRO A 167 -7.34 -10.43 -0.21
N MET A 168 -8.47 -10.72 0.44
CA MET A 168 -8.47 -11.54 1.66
C MET A 168 -8.34 -13.03 1.36
N ILE A 169 -8.78 -13.45 0.18
CA ILE A 169 -8.75 -14.84 -0.32
C ILE A 169 -8.10 -14.83 -1.70
N LEU A 170 -7.21 -15.79 -1.93
CA LEU A 170 -6.63 -16.07 -3.23
C LEU A 170 -7.03 -17.50 -3.63
N ASP A 171 -7.50 -17.69 -4.85
CA ASP A 171 -7.99 -18.98 -5.34
C ASP A 171 -6.94 -20.10 -5.32
N VAL A 172 -5.65 -19.72 -5.37
CA VAL A 172 -4.50 -20.64 -5.39
C VAL A 172 -3.92 -20.95 -3.99
N GLN A 173 -4.54 -20.46 -2.90
CA GLN A 173 -4.02 -20.68 -1.56
C GLN A 173 -4.37 -22.06 -1.00
N PRO A 174 -3.46 -22.71 -0.24
CA PRO A 174 -3.77 -23.95 0.46
C PRO A 174 -4.86 -23.72 1.51
N LYS A 175 -5.84 -24.63 1.57
CA LYS A 175 -6.94 -24.59 2.54
C LYS A 175 -6.42 -24.87 3.96
N ASN A 176 -5.99 -23.84 4.66
CA ASN A 176 -5.58 -23.90 6.07
C ASN A 176 -6.50 -23.03 6.95
N THR A 177 -6.34 -23.09 8.26
CA THR A 177 -7.17 -22.36 9.24
C THR A 177 -7.14 -20.85 9.03
N ARG A 178 -5.99 -20.31 8.62
CA ARG A 178 -5.85 -18.86 8.31
C ARG A 178 -6.71 -18.46 7.13
N VAL A 179 -6.66 -19.21 6.03
CA VAL A 179 -7.47 -18.93 4.82
C VAL A 179 -8.96 -19.10 5.13
N ARG A 180 -9.33 -20.12 5.92
CA ARG A 180 -10.73 -20.29 6.37
C ARG A 180 -11.21 -19.11 7.20
N PHE A 181 -10.37 -18.59 8.10
CA PHE A 181 -10.68 -17.39 8.88
C PHE A 181 -10.82 -16.15 7.97
N SER A 182 -9.92 -15.97 7.01
CA SER A 182 -10.01 -14.88 6.03
C SER A 182 -11.31 -14.92 5.24
N GLY A 183 -11.69 -16.11 4.76
CA GLY A 183 -12.94 -16.32 4.02
C GLY A 183 -14.18 -16.08 4.87
N TRP A 184 -14.17 -16.55 6.11
CA TRP A 184 -15.25 -16.27 7.06
C TRP A 184 -15.40 -14.77 7.32
N LEU A 185 -14.28 -14.05 7.52
CA LEU A 185 -14.32 -12.61 7.79
C LEU A 185 -14.72 -11.81 6.54
N GLU A 186 -14.23 -12.18 5.35
CA GLU A 186 -14.69 -11.58 4.09
C GLU A 186 -16.21 -11.73 3.93
N GLY A 187 -16.76 -12.93 4.18
CA GLY A 187 -18.20 -13.17 4.17
C GLY A 187 -18.95 -12.30 5.18
N ILE A 188 -18.41 -12.11 6.40
CA ILE A 188 -19.01 -11.21 7.39
C ILE A 188 -18.99 -9.76 6.90
N ILE A 189 -17.87 -9.29 6.33
CA ILE A 189 -17.78 -7.92 5.80
C ILE A 189 -18.80 -7.75 4.67
N CYS A 190 -18.82 -8.65 3.70
CA CYS A 190 -19.74 -8.60 2.57
C CYS A 190 -21.22 -8.67 2.98
N LYS A 191 -21.55 -9.36 4.08
CA LYS A 191 -22.90 -9.50 4.56
C LYS A 191 -23.39 -8.33 5.42
N TYR A 192 -22.52 -7.76 6.26
CA TYR A 192 -22.95 -6.87 7.35
C TYR A 192 -22.46 -5.43 7.25
N ALA A 193 -21.41 -5.13 6.47
CA ALA A 193 -20.99 -3.76 6.27
C ALA A 193 -21.99 -3.04 5.33
N ASP A 194 -22.23 -1.77 5.62
CA ASP A 194 -23.17 -0.95 4.83
C ASP A 194 -22.53 -0.50 3.51
N VAL A 195 -21.22 -0.30 3.49
CA VAL A 195 -20.41 -0.04 2.30
C VAL A 195 -19.10 -0.79 2.42
N VAL A 196 -18.67 -1.44 1.36
CA VAL A 196 -17.38 -2.12 1.26
C VAL A 196 -16.72 -1.70 -0.03
N TRP A 197 -15.40 -1.46 0.00
CA TRP A 197 -14.69 -1.26 -1.25
C TRP A 197 -13.31 -1.92 -1.26
N TRP A 198 -12.92 -2.28 -2.46
CA TRP A 198 -11.61 -2.77 -2.84
C TRP A 198 -10.92 -1.74 -3.73
N PHE A 199 -9.61 -1.86 -3.89
CA PHE A 199 -8.82 -0.95 -4.72
C PHE A 199 -8.79 -1.34 -6.19
N THR A 200 -9.33 -2.51 -6.56
CA THR A 200 -9.38 -2.97 -7.95
C THR A 200 -10.72 -3.54 -8.32
N GLU A 201 -11.04 -3.42 -9.62
CA GLU A 201 -12.27 -3.98 -10.22
C GLU A 201 -12.29 -5.51 -10.09
N GLU A 202 -11.13 -6.17 -10.32
CA GLU A 202 -11.01 -7.63 -10.25
C GLU A 202 -11.20 -8.15 -8.82
N ALA A 203 -10.58 -7.52 -7.82
CA ALA A 203 -10.78 -7.91 -6.42
C ALA A 203 -12.26 -7.80 -5.99
N LEU A 204 -12.94 -6.73 -6.41
CA LEU A 204 -14.38 -6.57 -6.21
C LEU A 204 -15.18 -7.65 -6.95
N ALA A 205 -14.86 -7.93 -8.21
CA ALA A 205 -15.58 -8.92 -9.01
C ALA A 205 -15.48 -10.32 -8.38
N ARG A 206 -14.28 -10.71 -7.94
CA ARG A 206 -14.06 -11.99 -7.25
C ARG A 206 -14.76 -12.05 -5.89
N ALA A 207 -14.74 -10.95 -5.12
CA ALA A 207 -15.48 -10.87 -3.86
C ALA A 207 -17.00 -11.01 -4.09
N ARG A 208 -17.56 -10.36 -5.10
CA ARG A 208 -18.98 -10.51 -5.50
C ARG A 208 -19.33 -11.94 -5.93
N ALA A 209 -18.43 -12.59 -6.67
CA ALA A 209 -18.64 -13.97 -7.10
C ALA A 209 -18.68 -14.94 -5.89
N ARG A 210 -17.84 -14.72 -4.88
CA ARG A 210 -17.83 -15.51 -3.62
C ARG A 210 -19.00 -15.17 -2.70
N HIS A 211 -19.44 -13.91 -2.70
CA HIS A 211 -20.41 -13.35 -1.76
C HIS A 211 -21.49 -12.54 -2.50
N PRO A 212 -22.46 -13.19 -3.19
CA PRO A 212 -23.52 -12.51 -3.95
C PRO A 212 -24.36 -11.56 -3.10
N GLU A 213 -24.46 -11.80 -1.80
CA GLU A 213 -25.15 -10.94 -0.82
C GLU A 213 -24.54 -9.55 -0.65
N LEU A 214 -23.32 -9.34 -1.14
CA LEU A 214 -22.68 -8.02 -1.18
C LEU A 214 -23.50 -7.03 -2.03
N GLY A 215 -23.98 -7.46 -3.19
CA GLY A 215 -24.81 -6.68 -4.08
C GLY A 215 -24.18 -5.32 -4.45
N GLU A 216 -25.00 -4.27 -4.38
CA GLU A 216 -24.59 -2.89 -4.71
C GLU A 216 -23.77 -2.20 -3.60
N ARG A 217 -23.61 -2.81 -2.43
CA ARG A 217 -22.81 -2.26 -1.33
C ARG A 217 -21.30 -2.36 -1.57
N GLY A 218 -20.88 -3.14 -2.58
CA GLY A 218 -19.50 -3.30 -3.00
C GLY A 218 -19.10 -2.28 -4.05
N HIS A 219 -17.97 -1.60 -3.84
CA HIS A 219 -17.44 -0.58 -4.73
C HIS A 219 -15.97 -0.81 -5.06
N CYS A 220 -15.48 -0.26 -6.17
CA CYS A 220 -14.08 -0.13 -6.49
C CYS A 220 -13.69 1.33 -6.29
N LEU A 221 -12.80 1.62 -5.32
CA LEU A 221 -12.28 2.96 -5.06
C LEU A 221 -10.76 2.92 -4.98
N LEU A 222 -10.11 3.65 -5.88
CA LEU A 222 -8.66 3.75 -5.88
C LEU A 222 -8.17 4.55 -4.66
N PRO A 223 -7.10 4.13 -3.96
CA PRO A 223 -6.62 4.79 -2.75
C PRO A 223 -6.02 6.18 -3.04
N GLY A 224 -5.42 6.35 -4.21
CA GLY A 224 -4.67 7.54 -4.56
C GLY A 224 -3.42 7.76 -3.71
N SER A 225 -2.80 8.93 -3.85
CA SER A 225 -1.72 9.40 -2.99
C SER A 225 -1.72 10.93 -2.94
N ASN A 226 -1.11 11.51 -1.91
CA ASN A 226 -0.92 12.95 -1.83
C ASN A 226 0.23 13.41 -2.73
N PRO A 227 0.13 14.59 -3.35
CA PRO A 227 1.24 15.19 -4.05
C PRO A 227 2.42 15.41 -3.08
N PRO A 228 3.66 15.30 -3.57
CA PRO A 228 4.83 15.63 -2.75
C PRO A 228 4.86 17.14 -2.43
N GLU A 229 5.31 17.48 -1.23
CA GLU A 229 5.40 18.87 -0.74
C GLU A 229 6.62 19.62 -1.27
N PHE A 230 7.00 19.42 -2.53
CA PHE A 230 8.10 20.18 -3.11
C PHE A 230 7.82 20.50 -4.58
N VAL A 231 8.46 21.59 -5.05
CA VAL A 231 8.37 21.98 -6.46
C VAL A 231 9.15 21.00 -7.31
N ARG A 232 8.46 20.34 -8.21
CA ARG A 232 9.08 19.40 -9.16
C ARG A 232 10.00 20.17 -10.12
N PRO A 233 11.29 19.80 -10.24
CA PRO A 233 12.15 20.41 -11.25
C PRO A 233 11.69 20.00 -12.66
N PRO A 234 11.80 20.89 -13.65
CA PRO A 234 11.55 20.53 -15.03
C PRO A 234 12.48 19.39 -15.47
N TYR A 235 11.99 18.54 -16.36
CA TYR A 235 12.81 17.48 -16.92
C TYR A 235 14.03 18.04 -17.65
N ARG A 236 15.17 17.42 -17.42
CA ARG A 236 16.40 17.66 -18.19
C ARG A 236 17.00 16.32 -18.54
N ARG A 237 17.23 16.09 -19.84
CA ARG A 237 17.85 14.88 -20.33
C ARG A 237 19.20 14.65 -19.64
N SER A 238 19.41 13.44 -19.13
CA SER A 238 20.67 13.00 -18.53
C SER A 238 21.68 12.60 -19.62
N LYS A 239 22.96 12.44 -19.23
CA LYS A 239 24.01 11.88 -20.10
C LYS A 239 23.69 10.46 -20.56
N HIS A 240 23.03 9.68 -19.70
CA HIS A 240 22.58 8.31 -19.97
C HIS A 240 21.06 8.27 -19.80
N LEU A 241 20.40 7.37 -20.50
CA LEU A 241 19.01 7.01 -20.23
C LEU A 241 18.95 6.24 -18.91
N VAL A 242 18.57 6.92 -17.85
CA VAL A 242 18.48 6.35 -16.50
C VAL A 242 17.08 5.81 -16.25
N ILE A 243 16.98 4.49 -16.08
CA ILE A 243 15.74 3.81 -15.70
C ILE A 243 15.82 3.49 -14.21
N GLY A 244 14.90 4.02 -13.40
CA GLY A 244 14.93 3.88 -11.94
C GLY A 244 13.83 2.98 -11.40
N HIS A 245 14.18 1.98 -10.59
CA HIS A 245 13.23 1.21 -9.80
C HIS A 245 13.30 1.62 -8.32
N PHE A 246 12.15 1.93 -7.72
CA PHE A 246 12.03 2.36 -6.32
C PHE A 246 11.10 1.44 -5.54
N GLY A 247 11.66 0.54 -4.77
CA GLY A 247 10.87 -0.37 -3.96
C GLY A 247 11.62 -1.65 -3.59
N SER A 248 10.96 -2.49 -2.80
CA SER A 248 11.51 -3.80 -2.49
C SER A 248 11.26 -4.76 -3.63
N LEU A 249 12.28 -5.49 -4.02
CA LEU A 249 12.18 -6.65 -4.88
C LEU A 249 11.76 -7.87 -4.04
N ALA A 250 11.13 -8.84 -4.67
CA ALA A 250 10.72 -10.11 -4.08
C ALA A 250 10.70 -11.18 -5.16
N GLU A 251 10.74 -12.46 -4.80
CA GLU A 251 10.71 -13.57 -5.76
C GLU A 251 9.53 -13.49 -6.75
N THR A 252 8.40 -12.95 -6.28
CA THR A 252 7.19 -12.75 -7.10
C THR A 252 7.18 -11.43 -7.88
N ARG A 253 8.09 -10.52 -7.59
CA ARG A 253 8.23 -9.20 -8.20
C ARG A 253 9.72 -8.88 -8.32
N ASN A 254 10.32 -9.33 -9.39
CA ASN A 254 11.77 -9.38 -9.62
C ASN A 254 12.17 -8.76 -10.95
N LEU A 255 13.47 -8.72 -11.23
CA LEU A 255 14.07 -8.11 -12.41
C LEU A 255 14.22 -9.08 -13.61
N GLU A 256 13.87 -10.36 -13.47
CA GLU A 256 14.19 -11.39 -14.46
C GLU A 256 13.73 -11.02 -15.88
N PHE A 257 12.44 -10.74 -16.04
CA PHE A 257 11.88 -10.43 -17.36
C PHE A 257 12.33 -9.05 -17.89
N PHE A 258 12.51 -8.07 -16.99
CA PHE A 258 13.08 -6.78 -17.40
C PHE A 258 14.50 -6.96 -17.97
N LEU A 259 15.36 -7.70 -17.29
CA LEU A 259 16.72 -7.98 -17.75
C LEU A 259 16.74 -8.86 -19.01
N LEU A 260 15.78 -9.76 -19.17
CA LEU A 260 15.61 -10.51 -20.41
C LEU A 260 15.31 -9.57 -21.60
N GLY A 261 14.35 -8.66 -21.44
CA GLY A 261 14.03 -7.66 -22.46
C GLY A 261 15.21 -6.75 -22.75
N LEU A 262 15.91 -6.27 -21.72
CA LEU A 262 17.11 -5.43 -21.89
C LEU A 262 18.24 -6.19 -22.62
N ARG A 263 18.46 -7.46 -22.32
CA ARG A 263 19.42 -8.31 -23.04
C ARG A 263 19.11 -8.39 -24.53
N ARG A 264 17.83 -8.62 -24.91
CA ARG A 264 17.39 -8.65 -26.32
C ARG A 264 17.66 -7.33 -27.04
N VAL A 265 17.46 -6.21 -26.38
CA VAL A 265 17.79 -4.88 -26.92
C VAL A 265 19.30 -4.75 -27.18
N LEU A 266 20.13 -5.18 -26.24
CA LEU A 266 21.58 -5.09 -26.36
C LEU A 266 22.18 -6.07 -27.39
N GLU A 267 21.55 -7.23 -27.58
CA GLU A 267 21.91 -8.16 -28.67
C GLU A 267 21.68 -7.54 -30.05
N ARG A 268 20.59 -6.75 -30.22
CA ARG A 268 20.30 -6.03 -31.48
C ARG A 268 21.12 -4.73 -31.60
N ASN A 269 21.44 -4.07 -30.50
CA ASN A 269 22.07 -2.75 -30.44
C ASN A 269 23.16 -2.70 -29.35
N PRO A 270 24.32 -3.33 -29.55
CA PRO A 270 25.34 -3.46 -28.49
C PRO A 270 25.86 -2.12 -27.94
N LEU A 271 25.90 -1.07 -28.77
CA LEU A 271 26.34 0.28 -28.35
C LEU A 271 25.42 0.93 -27.32
N TRP A 272 24.20 0.46 -27.17
CA TRP A 272 23.27 1.01 -26.18
C TRP A 272 23.65 0.67 -24.73
N ALA A 273 24.56 -0.29 -24.53
CA ALA A 273 25.16 -0.53 -23.22
C ALA A 273 25.88 0.71 -22.66
N GLU A 274 26.37 1.60 -23.53
CA GLU A 274 26.98 2.85 -23.10
C GLU A 274 25.93 3.91 -22.73
N HIS A 275 24.71 3.80 -23.26
CA HIS A 275 23.65 4.81 -23.09
C HIS A 275 22.75 4.53 -21.90
N ILE A 276 22.43 3.26 -21.58
CA ILE A 276 21.39 2.88 -20.62
C ILE A 276 22.00 2.60 -19.23
N ARG A 277 21.33 3.06 -18.18
CA ARG A 277 21.63 2.74 -16.78
C ARG A 277 20.36 2.32 -16.05
N LEU A 278 20.46 1.28 -15.24
CA LEU A 278 19.42 0.81 -14.34
C LEU A 278 19.79 1.16 -12.91
N HIS A 279 19.02 2.02 -12.27
CA HIS A 279 19.20 2.42 -10.88
C HIS A 279 18.20 1.71 -9.97
N LEU A 280 18.68 1.00 -8.95
CA LEU A 280 17.86 0.25 -8.00
C LEU A 280 17.91 0.89 -6.62
N TYR A 281 16.74 1.35 -6.16
CA TYR A 281 16.55 1.94 -4.83
C TYR A 281 15.56 1.09 -4.04
N GLY A 282 15.94 0.63 -2.84
CA GLY A 282 15.03 -0.16 -2.01
C GLY A 282 15.74 -1.09 -1.04
N GLY A 283 15.10 -2.19 -0.72
CA GLY A 283 15.66 -3.24 0.13
C GLY A 283 16.74 -4.06 -0.56
N GLY A 284 17.09 -5.19 0.03
CA GLY A 284 18.00 -6.15 -0.58
C GLY A 284 17.45 -6.74 -1.89
N ILE A 285 18.36 -7.28 -2.69
CA ILE A 285 18.02 -7.99 -3.94
C ILE A 285 17.50 -9.38 -3.57
N ASP A 286 16.37 -9.77 -4.15
CA ASP A 286 15.80 -11.10 -4.00
C ASP A 286 16.61 -12.17 -4.77
N PRO A 287 16.46 -13.48 -4.44
CA PRO A 287 17.25 -14.54 -5.06
C PRO A 287 17.10 -14.65 -6.58
N VAL A 288 15.89 -14.37 -7.12
CA VAL A 288 15.63 -14.44 -8.57
C VAL A 288 16.33 -13.29 -9.27
N SER A 289 16.15 -12.06 -8.79
CA SER A 289 16.85 -10.88 -9.30
C SER A 289 18.36 -11.02 -9.19
N ALA A 290 18.87 -11.58 -8.07
CA ALA A 290 20.30 -11.79 -7.88
C ALA A 290 20.89 -12.80 -8.91
N ARG A 291 20.14 -13.82 -9.28
CA ARG A 291 20.52 -14.74 -10.35
C ARG A 291 20.53 -14.03 -11.70
N ALA A 292 19.44 -13.37 -12.04
CA ALA A 292 19.32 -12.66 -13.31
C ALA A 292 20.42 -11.59 -13.49
N LEU A 293 20.80 -10.88 -12.42
CA LEU A 293 21.88 -9.90 -12.43
C LEU A 293 23.26 -10.56 -12.61
N ARG A 294 23.53 -11.73 -12.02
CA ARG A 294 24.79 -12.47 -12.25
C ARG A 294 24.94 -12.94 -13.70
N ASP A 295 23.80 -13.35 -14.29
CA ASP A 295 23.77 -13.86 -15.66
C ASP A 295 23.70 -12.73 -16.71
N PHE A 296 23.59 -11.48 -16.26
CA PHE A 296 23.52 -10.31 -17.13
C PHE A 296 24.91 -9.86 -17.56
N SER A 297 25.16 -9.84 -18.87
CA SER A 297 26.49 -9.62 -19.47
C SER A 297 27.05 -8.20 -19.29
N HIS A 298 26.21 -7.24 -18.85
CA HIS A 298 26.61 -5.83 -18.70
C HIS A 298 26.38 -5.32 -17.27
N PRO A 299 27.08 -5.88 -16.25
CA PRO A 299 26.85 -5.52 -14.84
C PRO A 299 27.13 -4.05 -14.52
N SER A 300 27.98 -3.36 -15.28
CA SER A 300 28.28 -1.94 -15.14
C SER A 300 27.10 -1.01 -15.46
N MET A 301 26.07 -1.51 -16.12
CA MET A 301 24.83 -0.77 -16.38
C MET A 301 23.91 -0.68 -15.14
N VAL A 302 24.15 -1.51 -14.11
CA VAL A 302 23.25 -1.63 -12.96
C VAL A 302 23.89 -1.05 -11.71
N GLU A 303 23.28 -0.03 -11.14
CA GLU A 303 23.69 0.61 -9.90
C GLU A 303 22.69 0.34 -8.79
N GLN A 304 23.18 -0.14 -7.64
CA GLN A 304 22.38 -0.47 -6.47
C GLN A 304 22.64 0.53 -5.36
N PHE A 305 21.65 1.35 -5.04
CA PHE A 305 21.77 2.40 -4.00
C PHE A 305 21.24 1.93 -2.63
N GLY A 306 20.55 0.80 -2.59
CA GLY A 306 19.95 0.30 -1.37
C GLY A 306 18.77 1.17 -0.89
N ARG A 307 18.41 1.00 0.40
CA ARG A 307 17.34 1.77 1.03
C ARG A 307 17.87 3.13 1.46
N LEU A 308 17.25 4.19 0.99
CA LEU A 308 17.51 5.55 1.44
C LEU A 308 16.92 5.74 2.84
N GLU A 309 17.79 6.06 3.80
CA GLU A 309 17.44 6.38 5.18
C GLU A 309 17.59 7.89 5.40
N THR A 310 17.14 8.40 6.55
CA THR A 310 17.33 9.81 6.91
C THR A 310 18.83 10.15 6.90
N ASP A 311 19.20 11.17 6.15
CA ASP A 311 20.57 11.67 6.10
C ASP A 311 20.93 12.33 7.46
N PRO A 312 21.91 11.82 8.19
CA PRO A 312 22.25 12.37 9.50
C PRO A 312 22.89 13.77 9.42
N LYS A 313 23.38 14.18 8.26
CA LYS A 313 24.01 15.49 8.07
C LYS A 313 23.03 16.59 7.73
N THR A 314 22.06 16.29 6.86
CA THR A 314 21.08 17.26 6.36
C THR A 314 19.73 17.18 7.08
N GLY A 315 19.45 16.06 7.78
CA GLY A 315 18.16 15.76 8.36
C GLY A 315 17.09 15.36 7.32
N GLU A 316 17.45 15.31 6.03
CA GLU A 316 16.54 14.95 4.96
C GLU A 316 16.04 13.51 5.13
N SER A 317 14.70 13.33 5.13
CA SER A 317 14.09 12.02 5.32
C SER A 317 14.37 11.10 4.13
N GLY A 318 14.39 9.79 4.36
CA GLY A 318 14.52 8.82 3.27
C GLY A 318 13.41 8.94 2.22
N ARG A 319 12.20 9.38 2.60
CA ARG A 319 11.09 9.63 1.66
C ARG A 319 11.39 10.83 0.73
N GLU A 320 11.85 11.93 1.27
CA GLU A 320 12.24 13.11 0.48
C GLU A 320 13.35 12.76 -0.52
N GLN A 321 14.38 12.03 -0.07
CA GLN A 321 15.43 11.55 -0.95
C GLN A 321 14.89 10.65 -2.07
N VAL A 322 13.97 9.71 -1.77
CA VAL A 322 13.33 8.85 -2.76
C VAL A 322 12.60 9.70 -3.81
N ILE A 323 11.82 10.67 -3.38
CA ILE A 323 11.06 11.54 -4.29
C ILE A 323 12.00 12.36 -5.20
N LYS A 324 13.08 12.94 -4.63
CA LYS A 324 14.11 13.64 -5.43
C LYS A 324 14.76 12.71 -6.46
N ARG A 325 15.11 11.46 -6.07
CA ARG A 325 15.70 10.47 -6.99
C ARG A 325 14.71 10.02 -8.06
N MET A 326 13.43 9.86 -7.75
CA MET A 326 12.39 9.58 -8.74
C MET A 326 12.30 10.68 -9.81
N ASN A 327 12.45 11.94 -9.43
CA ASN A 327 12.46 13.08 -10.36
C ASN A 327 13.78 13.24 -11.13
N ALA A 328 14.86 12.59 -10.69
CA ALA A 328 16.18 12.68 -11.32
C ALA A 328 16.43 11.58 -12.36
N VAL A 329 15.57 10.58 -12.49
CA VAL A 329 15.67 9.54 -13.53
C VAL A 329 14.87 9.93 -14.77
N ASP A 330 15.21 9.35 -15.93
CA ASP A 330 14.51 9.61 -17.19
C ASP A 330 13.22 8.79 -17.30
N CYS A 331 13.19 7.59 -16.75
CA CYS A 331 12.04 6.71 -16.74
C CYS A 331 11.94 5.92 -15.43
N LEU A 332 10.73 5.70 -14.94
CA LEU A 332 10.44 4.92 -13.75
C LEU A 332 10.05 3.48 -14.14
N LEU A 333 10.75 2.49 -13.59
CA LEU A 333 10.42 1.08 -13.79
C LEU A 333 9.46 0.61 -12.69
N LEU A 334 8.25 0.23 -13.11
CA LEU A 334 7.24 -0.31 -12.23
C LEU A 334 7.09 -1.83 -12.45
N LEU A 335 7.50 -2.61 -11.48
CA LEU A 335 7.36 -4.06 -11.49
C LEU A 335 6.07 -4.46 -10.75
N HIS A 336 5.17 -5.15 -11.44
CA HIS A 336 3.92 -5.61 -10.83
C HIS A 336 4.07 -7.00 -10.18
N GLY A 337 4.76 -7.89 -10.84
CA GLY A 337 4.92 -9.30 -10.46
C GLY A 337 4.33 -10.23 -11.52
N THR A 338 4.43 -11.55 -11.29
CA THR A 338 4.00 -12.57 -12.26
C THR A 338 3.22 -13.71 -11.59
N ILE A 339 2.44 -13.41 -10.58
CA ILE A 339 1.63 -14.39 -9.85
C ILE A 339 0.16 -13.99 -9.82
N PRO A 340 -0.78 -14.94 -9.66
CA PRO A 340 -2.21 -14.69 -9.77
C PRO A 340 -2.75 -13.54 -8.89
N VAL A 341 -2.17 -13.31 -7.71
CA VAL A 341 -2.59 -12.18 -6.87
C VAL A 341 -2.40 -10.82 -7.53
N CYS A 342 -1.49 -10.71 -8.51
CA CYS A 342 -1.25 -9.47 -9.24
C CYS A 342 -2.46 -9.02 -10.07
N GLU A 343 -3.35 -9.93 -10.44
CA GLU A 343 -4.59 -9.59 -11.12
C GLU A 343 -5.52 -8.71 -10.26
N GLU A 344 -5.42 -8.86 -8.94
CA GLU A 344 -6.32 -8.25 -7.97
C GLU A 344 -5.74 -7.03 -7.25
N TYR A 345 -4.49 -6.62 -7.52
CA TYR A 345 -3.94 -5.44 -6.87
C TYR A 345 -3.18 -4.52 -7.82
N ILE A 346 -3.09 -3.24 -7.46
CA ILE A 346 -2.25 -2.24 -8.12
C ILE A 346 -1.19 -1.78 -7.11
N PRO A 347 0.12 -1.84 -7.48
CA PRO A 347 1.18 -1.40 -6.58
C PRO A 347 1.01 0.07 -6.17
N SER A 348 1.05 0.36 -4.88
CA SER A 348 0.94 1.73 -4.36
C SER A 348 1.98 2.70 -4.95
N LYS A 349 3.13 2.18 -5.40
CA LYS A 349 4.16 2.96 -6.08
C LYS A 349 3.69 3.59 -7.39
N MET A 350 2.70 2.99 -8.07
CA MET A 350 2.12 3.59 -9.27
C MET A 350 1.60 5.00 -8.98
N TYR A 351 0.86 5.17 -7.89
CA TYR A 351 0.30 6.47 -7.52
C TYR A 351 1.38 7.50 -7.17
N GLU A 352 2.47 7.09 -6.54
CA GLU A 352 3.62 7.97 -6.24
C GLU A 352 4.40 8.31 -7.52
N TYR A 353 4.59 7.37 -8.43
CA TYR A 353 5.27 7.58 -9.71
C TYR A 353 4.52 8.58 -10.59
N LEU A 354 3.21 8.51 -10.65
CA LEU A 354 2.37 9.42 -11.44
C LEU A 354 2.55 10.89 -11.02
N TRP A 355 2.89 11.18 -9.76
CA TRP A 355 3.18 12.54 -9.31
C TRP A 355 4.47 13.11 -9.89
N THR A 356 5.41 12.28 -10.30
CA THR A 356 6.65 12.76 -10.93
C THR A 356 6.42 13.23 -12.35
N GLN A 357 5.33 12.80 -12.99
CA GLN A 357 5.03 12.96 -14.41
C GLN A 357 6.14 12.42 -15.33
N ARG A 358 7.15 11.74 -14.79
CA ARG A 358 8.15 11.02 -15.58
C ARG A 358 7.49 9.87 -16.34
N PRO A 359 8.02 9.50 -17.51
CA PRO A 359 7.63 8.27 -18.17
C PRO A 359 7.70 7.09 -17.22
N ILE A 360 6.69 6.23 -17.27
CA ILE A 360 6.67 4.97 -16.51
C ILE A 360 6.70 3.82 -17.51
N LEU A 361 7.64 2.91 -17.35
CA LEU A 361 7.64 1.58 -17.97
C LEU A 361 7.13 0.59 -16.93
N ALA A 362 5.90 0.14 -17.08
CA ALA A 362 5.26 -0.80 -16.18
C ALA A 362 5.21 -2.20 -16.81
N LEU A 363 5.71 -3.18 -16.07
CA LEU A 363 5.57 -4.60 -16.41
C LEU A 363 4.34 -5.12 -15.69
N VAL A 364 3.23 -5.31 -16.41
CA VAL A 364 1.91 -5.59 -15.85
C VAL A 364 1.54 -7.05 -16.07
N TRP A 365 1.04 -7.71 -15.03
CA TRP A 365 0.56 -9.09 -15.08
C TRP A 365 -0.96 -9.13 -14.98
N HIS A 366 -1.64 -9.49 -16.10
CA HIS A 366 -3.08 -9.76 -16.19
C HIS A 366 -3.98 -8.77 -15.42
N ASN A 367 -3.63 -7.48 -15.42
CA ASN A 367 -4.40 -6.44 -14.76
C ASN A 367 -4.82 -5.35 -15.75
N PRO A 368 -5.95 -5.53 -16.46
CA PRO A 368 -6.40 -4.59 -17.49
C PRO A 368 -6.74 -3.20 -16.93
N GLN A 369 -7.15 -3.11 -15.68
CA GLN A 369 -7.40 -1.80 -15.03
C GLN A 369 -6.10 -1.00 -14.92
N MET A 370 -5.04 -1.61 -14.43
CA MET A 370 -3.72 -0.95 -14.31
C MET A 370 -3.15 -0.58 -15.68
N GLU A 371 -3.29 -1.46 -16.69
CA GLU A 371 -2.87 -1.18 -18.07
C GLU A 371 -3.60 0.03 -18.64
N ARG A 372 -4.93 0.08 -18.51
CA ARG A 372 -5.77 1.18 -18.96
C ARG A 372 -5.34 2.49 -18.30
N MET A 373 -5.24 2.52 -16.98
CA MET A 373 -4.85 3.70 -16.20
C MET A 373 -3.51 4.28 -16.64
N LEU A 374 -2.52 3.43 -16.90
CA LEU A 374 -1.19 3.87 -17.33
C LEU A 374 -1.20 4.37 -18.78
N ARG A 375 -1.86 3.67 -19.69
CA ARG A 375 -1.92 4.04 -21.12
C ARG A 375 -2.69 5.34 -21.36
N GLU A 376 -3.79 5.55 -20.65
CA GLU A 376 -4.58 6.80 -20.70
C GLU A 376 -3.76 8.03 -20.27
N LEU A 377 -2.74 7.84 -19.44
CA LEU A 377 -1.82 8.87 -18.99
C LEU A 377 -0.53 8.94 -19.83
N GLY A 378 -0.45 8.21 -20.95
CA GLY A 378 0.68 8.24 -21.87
C GLY A 378 1.91 7.44 -21.43
N HIS A 379 1.75 6.49 -20.50
CA HIS A 379 2.83 5.62 -20.02
C HIS A 379 2.87 4.27 -20.74
N TRP A 380 4.02 3.57 -20.67
CA TRP A 380 4.16 2.22 -21.21
C TRP A 380 3.65 1.17 -20.21
N ALA A 381 2.71 0.37 -20.65
CA ALA A 381 2.25 -0.81 -19.93
C ALA A 381 2.41 -2.03 -20.85
N VAL A 382 3.34 -2.92 -20.48
CA VAL A 382 3.69 -4.12 -21.23
C VAL A 382 3.47 -5.37 -20.39
N LYS A 383 3.30 -6.54 -21.01
CA LYS A 383 3.15 -7.80 -20.27
C LYS A 383 4.41 -8.11 -19.47
N ALA A 384 4.22 -8.44 -18.18
CA ALA A 384 5.33 -8.63 -17.25
C ALA A 384 6.25 -9.80 -17.59
N ASP A 385 5.77 -10.82 -18.30
CA ASP A 385 6.47 -12.05 -18.68
C ASP A 385 6.85 -12.10 -20.17
N ASP A 386 6.64 -11.02 -20.91
CA ASP A 386 6.94 -10.94 -22.34
C ASP A 386 8.19 -10.08 -22.62
N GLY A 387 9.33 -10.76 -22.73
CA GLY A 387 10.61 -10.11 -23.02
C GLY A 387 10.67 -9.36 -24.35
N ASP A 388 9.87 -9.73 -25.37
CA ASP A 388 9.84 -9.01 -26.64
C ASP A 388 9.05 -7.72 -26.54
N SER A 389 7.90 -7.73 -25.89
CA SER A 389 7.15 -6.51 -25.59
C SER A 389 7.95 -5.53 -24.73
N ILE A 390 8.72 -6.03 -23.74
CA ILE A 390 9.62 -5.23 -22.91
C ILE A 390 10.74 -4.64 -23.77
N ALA A 391 11.36 -5.45 -24.64
CA ALA A 391 12.41 -4.98 -25.56
C ALA A 391 11.90 -3.87 -26.48
N SER A 392 10.73 -4.04 -27.09
CA SER A 392 10.12 -3.04 -27.99
C SER A 392 9.84 -1.72 -27.26
N ALA A 393 9.34 -1.78 -26.01
CA ALA A 393 9.12 -0.58 -25.20
C ALA A 393 10.44 0.12 -24.83
N LEU A 394 11.50 -0.63 -24.54
CA LEU A 394 12.84 -0.09 -24.29
C LEU A 394 13.44 0.56 -25.55
N GLU A 395 13.22 -0.02 -26.73
CA GLU A 395 13.66 0.55 -28.01
C GLU A 395 12.94 1.88 -28.30
N GLU A 396 11.63 1.95 -28.07
CA GLU A 396 10.87 3.20 -28.22
C GLU A 396 11.32 4.25 -27.21
N LEU A 397 11.47 3.88 -25.94
CA LEU A 397 11.95 4.76 -24.88
C LEU A 397 13.32 5.35 -25.22
N HIS A 398 14.28 4.50 -25.66
CA HIS A 398 15.61 4.94 -26.08
C HIS A 398 15.55 5.86 -27.29
N ALA A 399 14.73 5.53 -28.30
CA ALA A 399 14.58 6.36 -29.50
C ALA A 399 14.03 7.76 -29.17
N ARG A 400 13.05 7.85 -28.26
CA ARG A 400 12.52 9.15 -27.77
C ARG A 400 13.58 9.91 -26.98
N TRP A 401 14.32 9.23 -26.10
CA TRP A 401 15.40 9.85 -25.34
C TRP A 401 16.50 10.38 -26.27
N MET A 402 16.88 9.64 -27.33
CA MET A 402 17.88 10.11 -28.31
C MET A 402 17.45 11.36 -29.07
N ARG A 403 16.15 11.53 -29.36
CA ARG A 403 15.60 12.71 -30.03
C ARG A 403 15.32 13.87 -29.08
N ASP A 404 15.64 13.73 -27.77
CA ASP A 404 15.25 14.70 -26.72
C ASP A 404 13.73 14.93 -26.64
N ASP A 405 12.95 13.90 -26.98
CA ASP A 405 11.48 13.88 -27.01
C ASP A 405 10.89 13.10 -25.82
N LEU A 406 11.69 12.86 -24.80
CA LEU A 406 11.26 12.21 -23.57
C LEU A 406 10.85 13.29 -22.55
N ALA A 407 9.74 13.93 -22.83
CA ALA A 407 9.20 14.97 -21.94
C ALA A 407 8.39 14.37 -20.79
N ASP A 408 8.15 15.18 -19.78
CA ASP A 408 7.14 14.89 -18.77
C ASP A 408 5.77 14.75 -19.42
N SER A 409 4.90 13.89 -18.89
CA SER A 409 3.54 13.69 -19.41
C SER A 409 2.71 14.98 -19.38
N GLY A 410 3.10 15.95 -18.55
CA GLY A 410 2.36 17.21 -18.35
C GLY A 410 1.01 17.03 -17.64
N VAL A 411 0.59 15.79 -17.41
CA VAL A 411 -0.70 15.46 -16.80
C VAL A 411 -0.48 15.14 -15.32
N PRO A 412 -1.02 15.96 -14.40
CA PRO A 412 -1.02 15.64 -12.96
C PRO A 412 -1.78 14.34 -12.71
N SER A 413 -1.34 13.59 -11.71
CA SER A 413 -2.05 12.37 -11.30
C SER A 413 -3.51 12.69 -10.95
N PRO A 414 -4.50 12.04 -11.58
CA PRO A 414 -5.91 12.18 -11.20
C PRO A 414 -6.24 11.38 -9.93
N TYR A 415 -5.33 10.50 -9.50
CA TYR A 415 -5.54 9.57 -8.38
C TYR A 415 -4.98 10.16 -7.10
N THR A 416 -5.77 11.02 -6.45
CA THR A 416 -5.39 11.71 -5.21
C THR A 416 -6.08 11.12 -3.99
N SER A 417 -5.44 11.21 -2.82
CA SER A 417 -6.08 10.85 -1.55
C SER A 417 -7.29 11.73 -1.24
N GLU A 418 -7.31 12.97 -1.74
CA GLU A 418 -8.46 13.87 -1.63
C GLU A 418 -9.65 13.33 -2.43
N THR A 419 -9.45 12.96 -3.71
CA THR A 419 -10.51 12.38 -4.56
C THR A 419 -11.08 11.11 -3.92
N ALA A 420 -10.20 10.21 -3.46
CA ALA A 420 -10.62 9.00 -2.74
C ALA A 420 -11.46 9.35 -1.50
N THR A 421 -11.04 10.32 -0.69
CA THR A 421 -11.76 10.73 0.51
C THR A 421 -13.14 11.33 0.19
N ARG A 422 -13.25 12.14 -0.86
CA ARG A 422 -14.55 12.67 -1.33
C ARG A 422 -15.52 11.56 -1.71
N GLN A 423 -15.05 10.54 -2.43
CA GLN A 423 -15.86 9.38 -2.82
C GLN A 423 -16.30 8.57 -1.58
N ILE A 424 -15.40 8.33 -0.63
CA ILE A 424 -15.72 7.62 0.62
C ILE A 424 -16.81 8.37 1.40
N ILE A 425 -16.68 9.69 1.55
CA ILE A 425 -17.68 10.52 2.25
C ILE A 425 -19.02 10.48 1.52
N ALA A 426 -19.05 10.53 0.20
CA ALA A 426 -20.27 10.45 -0.58
C ALA A 426 -21.01 9.11 -0.35
N LEU A 427 -20.30 7.99 -0.44
CA LEU A 427 -20.85 6.66 -0.17
C LEU A 427 -21.31 6.49 1.28
N ALA A 428 -20.56 7.01 2.24
CA ALA A 428 -20.93 6.97 3.65
C ALA A 428 -22.24 7.73 3.89
N ARG A 429 -22.40 8.94 3.33
CA ARG A 429 -23.62 9.74 3.45
C ARG A 429 -24.82 9.06 2.81
N GLU A 430 -24.65 8.47 1.64
CA GLU A 430 -25.69 7.69 0.97
C GLU A 430 -26.13 6.50 1.82
N SER A 431 -25.20 5.79 2.46
CA SER A 431 -25.54 4.67 3.33
C SER A 431 -26.29 5.11 4.59
N LEU A 432 -25.96 6.29 5.14
CA LEU A 432 -26.65 6.85 6.30
C LEU A 432 -28.10 7.21 5.98
N THR A 433 -28.37 7.75 4.77
CA THR A 433 -29.73 8.10 4.34
C THR A 433 -30.60 6.89 4.04
N ARG A 434 -30.03 5.78 3.60
CA ARG A 434 -30.76 4.53 3.29
C ARG A 434 -31.16 3.73 4.53
N ARG A 435 -30.59 3.98 5.71
CA ARG A 435 -31.01 3.33 6.95
C ARG A 435 -32.27 3.99 7.48
N PRO A 436 -33.35 3.23 7.74
CA PRO A 436 -34.48 3.78 8.49
C PRO A 436 -33.97 4.20 9.87
N LEU A 437 -34.36 5.42 10.29
CA LEU A 437 -34.13 5.89 11.66
C LEU A 437 -34.60 4.80 12.62
N ARG A 438 -33.69 4.13 13.28
CA ARG A 438 -34.04 3.20 14.37
C ARG A 438 -34.53 4.06 15.52
N THR A 439 -35.85 4.17 15.62
CA THR A 439 -36.55 4.68 16.80
C THR A 439 -36.25 3.80 18.03
#